data_8b28479011a6f6717c7bbe84bc422944
#
_entry.id   8b28479011a6f6717c7bbe84bc422944
#
_cell.length_a   1.000
_cell.length_b   1.000
_cell.length_c   1.000
_cell.angle_alpha   90.00
_cell.angle_beta   90.00
_cell.angle_gamma   90.00
#
_symmetry.space_group_name_H-M   'P 1'
#
loop_
_entity.id
_entity.type
_entity.pdbx_description
1 polymer ?
#
loop_
_entity_poly.entity_id
_entity_poly.type
_entity_poly.pdbx_seq_one_letter_code
_entity_poly.pdbx_strand_id
1 'polypeptide(L)'
;MYKKQMILQRIVCYAMLIAAALVFVYSLGIMTDMYDSNFAYYAEDIENPMVAGTEIYYIMQDFNKSLTIAGIMLILLALTQFVFQNHNRRRYYIANYITVGVNTIAVVGASVWALNNIFTYREMYLQVDFESLAKRAELMQFYWTDSTFWFDISKVVFGVLLVATVLNVVNLIFKVVVMSSEKKLIAESKEV
;
A
#
# COMPACT_ATOMS: atom_id res chain seq x y z
N MET A 1 1.05 -19.18 -27.06
CA MET A 1 1.00 -18.98 -25.59
C MET A 1 1.80 -17.74 -25.16
N TYR A 2 3.02 -17.56 -25.63
CA TYR A 2 3.91 -16.44 -25.29
C TYR A 2 3.28 -15.04 -25.43
N LYS A 3 2.66 -14.71 -26.57
CA LYS A 3 2.00 -13.40 -26.77
C LYS A 3 0.93 -13.09 -25.70
N LYS A 4 0.11 -14.08 -25.35
CA LYS A 4 -0.94 -13.91 -24.31
C LYS A 4 -0.33 -13.66 -22.92
N GLN A 5 0.74 -14.38 -22.58
CA GLN A 5 1.46 -14.19 -21.33
C GLN A 5 2.10 -12.80 -21.26
N MET A 6 2.69 -12.29 -22.35
CA MET A 6 3.28 -10.95 -22.38
C MET A 6 2.24 -9.83 -22.20
N ILE A 7 1.03 -10.00 -22.75
CA ILE A 7 -0.07 -9.05 -22.54
C ILE A 7 -0.50 -9.07 -21.07
N LEU A 8 -0.73 -10.27 -20.53
CA LEU A 8 -1.10 -10.45 -19.10
C LEU A 8 -0.04 -9.81 -18.19
N GLN A 9 1.24 -10.04 -18.46
CA GLN A 9 2.34 -9.47 -17.69
C GLN A 9 2.30 -7.94 -17.66
N ARG A 10 2.03 -7.29 -18.80
CA ARG A 10 1.90 -5.83 -18.84
C ARG A 10 0.71 -5.34 -18.00
N ILE A 11 -0.43 -6.00 -18.14
CA ILE A 11 -1.64 -5.66 -17.36
C ILE A 11 -1.36 -5.77 -15.86
N VAL A 12 -0.74 -6.87 -15.43
CA VAL A 12 -0.41 -7.11 -14.02
C VAL A 12 0.61 -6.09 -13.50
N CYS A 13 1.62 -5.73 -14.30
CA CYS A 13 2.59 -4.69 -13.92
C CYS A 13 1.92 -3.32 -13.74
N TYR A 14 0.99 -2.93 -14.63
CA TYR A 14 0.22 -1.69 -14.47
C TYR A 14 -0.69 -1.76 -13.24
N ALA A 15 -1.36 -2.90 -13.02
CA ALA A 15 -2.21 -3.08 -11.83
C ALA A 15 -1.40 -2.92 -10.53
N MET A 16 -0.20 -3.49 -10.46
CA MET A 16 0.72 -3.31 -9.32
C MET A 16 1.12 -1.86 -9.12
N LEU A 17 1.46 -1.15 -10.20
CA LEU A 17 1.85 0.26 -10.11
C LEU A 17 0.68 1.14 -9.64
N ILE A 18 -0.52 0.92 -10.18
CA ILE A 18 -1.73 1.64 -9.78
C ILE A 18 -2.06 1.34 -8.31
N ALA A 19 -1.98 0.08 -7.89
CA ALA A 19 -2.25 -0.31 -6.51
C ALA A 19 -1.26 0.32 -5.52
N ALA A 20 0.04 0.36 -5.86
CA ALA A 20 1.06 1.04 -5.06
C ALA A 20 0.82 2.57 -5.00
N ALA A 21 0.43 3.19 -6.13
CA ALA A 21 0.08 4.60 -6.16
C ALA A 21 -1.17 4.92 -5.32
N LEU A 22 -2.16 4.02 -5.27
CA LEU A 22 -3.33 4.16 -4.40
C LEU A 22 -2.94 4.18 -2.91
N VAL A 23 -1.97 3.35 -2.49
CA VAL A 23 -1.44 3.39 -1.11
C VAL A 23 -0.79 4.73 -0.81
N PHE A 24 0.00 5.26 -1.74
CA PHE A 24 0.61 6.58 -1.58
C PHE A 24 -0.44 7.69 -1.48
N VAL A 25 -1.43 7.73 -2.38
CA VAL A 25 -2.53 8.71 -2.33
C VAL A 25 -3.33 8.58 -1.04
N TYR A 26 -3.60 7.35 -0.59
CA TYR A 26 -4.24 7.08 0.69
C TYR A 26 -3.42 7.64 1.87
N SER A 27 -2.09 7.45 1.86
CA SER A 27 -1.23 7.97 2.91
C SER A 27 -1.22 9.50 2.99
N LEU A 28 -1.29 10.17 1.83
CA LEU A 28 -1.45 11.63 1.78
C LEU A 28 -2.83 12.05 2.31
N GLY A 29 -3.89 11.32 1.96
CA GLY A 29 -5.25 11.61 2.42
C GLY A 29 -5.37 11.54 3.95
N ILE A 30 -4.88 10.46 4.56
CA ILE A 30 -4.93 10.31 6.02
C ILE A 30 -4.02 11.32 6.75
N MET A 31 -2.89 11.70 6.13
CA MET A 31 -1.96 12.67 6.69
C MET A 31 -2.48 14.13 6.59
N THR A 32 -3.15 14.47 5.49
CA THR A 32 -3.61 15.84 5.23
C THR A 32 -5.03 16.11 5.72
N ASP A 33 -5.76 15.08 6.15
CA ASP A 33 -7.05 15.23 6.80
C ASP A 33 -6.87 15.69 8.26
N MET A 34 -7.95 15.91 8.95
CA MET A 34 -8.00 16.48 10.29
C MET A 34 -7.18 15.76 11.34
N TYR A 35 -6.79 14.52 11.10
CA TYR A 35 -5.95 13.77 12.03
C TYR A 35 -4.60 14.45 12.28
N ASP A 36 -3.97 15.06 11.27
CA ASP A 36 -2.73 15.81 11.45
C ASP A 36 -2.98 17.31 11.68
N SER A 37 -4.03 17.88 11.07
CA SER A 37 -4.32 19.31 11.22
C SER A 37 -4.74 19.67 12.64
N ASN A 38 -5.48 18.81 13.31
CA ASN A 38 -5.88 19.03 14.71
C ASN A 38 -4.74 18.87 15.71
N PHE A 39 -3.64 18.25 15.31
CA PHE A 39 -2.44 18.14 16.15
C PHE A 39 -1.93 19.49 16.65
N ALA A 40 -1.88 20.51 15.81
CA ALA A 40 -1.38 21.83 16.16
C ALA A 40 -2.16 22.49 17.33
N TYR A 41 -3.41 22.12 17.53
CA TYR A 41 -4.27 22.66 18.58
C TYR A 41 -4.20 21.90 19.89
N TYR A 42 -3.74 20.63 19.87
CA TYR A 42 -3.82 19.72 21.02
C TYR A 42 -2.45 19.21 21.50
N ALA A 43 -1.40 19.49 20.74
CA ALA A 43 -0.05 18.94 20.97
C ALA A 43 0.73 19.63 22.08
N GLU A 44 0.24 20.73 22.66
CA GLU A 44 0.97 21.45 23.69
C GLU A 44 1.09 20.65 24.99
N ASP A 45 0.18 19.70 25.26
CA ASP A 45 0.26 18.83 26.42
C ASP A 45 -0.35 17.45 26.14
N ILE A 46 0.52 16.48 25.76
CA ILE A 46 0.11 15.10 25.48
C ILE A 46 -0.35 14.36 26.73
N GLU A 47 0.20 14.72 27.89
CA GLU A 47 -0.13 14.08 29.16
C GLU A 47 -1.49 14.54 29.69
N ASN A 48 -1.91 15.78 29.35
CA ASN A 48 -3.18 16.37 29.75
C ASN A 48 -3.88 17.02 28.54
N PRO A 49 -4.40 16.27 27.59
CA PRO A 49 -5.07 16.82 26.42
C PRO A 49 -6.30 17.63 26.86
N MET A 50 -6.53 18.77 26.25
CA MET A 50 -7.68 19.64 26.57
C MET A 50 -9.03 18.98 26.26
N VAL A 51 -9.05 17.97 25.40
CA VAL A 51 -10.20 17.10 25.12
C VAL A 51 -9.72 15.65 25.20
N ALA A 52 -10.43 14.82 25.96
CA ALA A 52 -10.06 13.44 26.17
C ALA A 52 -9.97 12.65 24.84
N GLY A 53 -8.91 11.88 24.68
CA GLY A 53 -8.67 11.04 23.49
C GLY A 53 -7.98 11.74 22.33
N THR A 54 -7.80 13.08 22.37
CA THR A 54 -7.19 13.81 21.24
C THR A 54 -5.68 13.61 21.11
N GLU A 55 -5.03 12.98 22.07
CA GLU A 55 -3.64 12.52 21.97
C GLU A 55 -3.39 11.61 20.75
N ILE A 56 -4.42 10.96 20.21
CA ILE A 56 -4.34 10.15 19.00
C ILE A 56 -3.79 10.94 17.80
N TYR A 57 -4.15 12.21 17.67
CA TYR A 57 -3.69 13.06 16.58
C TYR A 57 -2.17 13.27 16.60
N TYR A 58 -1.58 13.26 17.80
CA TYR A 58 -0.13 13.30 17.95
C TYR A 58 0.52 11.95 17.65
N ILE A 59 -0.01 10.90 18.26
CA ILE A 59 0.56 9.54 18.16
C ILE A 59 0.57 9.05 16.71
N MET A 60 -0.44 9.40 15.92
CA MET A 60 -0.53 9.00 14.50
C MET A 60 0.51 9.66 13.59
N GLN A 61 1.12 10.77 13.95
CA GLN A 61 1.98 11.52 13.02
C GLN A 61 3.17 10.71 12.50
N ASP A 62 3.87 10.01 13.37
CA ASP A 62 5.03 9.21 12.96
C ASP A 62 4.63 8.00 12.12
N PHE A 63 3.46 7.44 12.41
CA PHE A 63 2.87 6.42 11.55
C PHE A 63 2.54 6.97 10.16
N ASN A 64 1.86 8.12 10.07
CA ASN A 64 1.47 8.74 8.80
C ASN A 64 2.68 9.06 7.93
N LYS A 65 3.76 9.61 8.49
CA LYS A 65 5.04 9.83 7.81
C LYS A 65 5.63 8.53 7.29
N SER A 66 5.66 7.48 8.13
CA SER A 66 6.19 6.17 7.79
C SER A 66 5.36 5.49 6.70
N LEU A 67 4.03 5.64 6.74
CA LEU A 67 3.12 5.13 5.72
C LEU A 67 3.34 5.80 4.35
N THR A 68 3.58 7.11 4.35
CA THR A 68 3.90 7.85 3.12
C THR A 68 5.22 7.37 2.51
N ILE A 69 6.25 7.18 3.35
CA ILE A 69 7.54 6.62 2.90
C ILE A 69 7.34 5.20 2.35
N ALA A 70 6.57 4.36 3.03
CA ALA A 70 6.24 3.02 2.56
C ALA A 70 5.51 3.05 1.20
N GLY A 71 4.57 3.96 1.00
CA GLY A 71 3.88 4.18 -0.28
C GLY A 71 4.84 4.52 -1.41
N ILE A 72 5.80 5.44 -1.18
CA ILE A 72 6.85 5.79 -2.15
C ILE A 72 7.71 4.56 -2.47
N MET A 73 8.13 3.82 -1.46
CA MET A 73 8.96 2.61 -1.65
C MET A 73 8.23 1.53 -2.44
N LEU A 74 6.92 1.33 -2.20
CA LEU A 74 6.10 0.39 -2.97
C LEU A 74 5.99 0.81 -4.44
N ILE A 75 5.86 2.10 -4.75
CA ILE A 75 5.88 2.61 -6.14
C ILE A 75 7.25 2.31 -6.79
N LEU A 76 8.35 2.59 -6.11
CA LEU A 76 9.70 2.34 -6.64
C LEU A 76 9.94 0.85 -6.90
N LEU A 77 9.47 -0.03 -6.02
CA LEU A 77 9.53 -1.48 -6.20
C LEU A 77 8.67 -1.93 -7.38
N ALA A 78 7.45 -1.40 -7.53
CA ALA A 78 6.58 -1.71 -8.67
C ALA A 78 7.18 -1.23 -10.00
N LEU A 79 7.80 -0.06 -10.05
CA LEU A 79 8.52 0.46 -11.22
C LEU A 79 9.73 -0.41 -11.56
N THR A 80 10.53 -0.79 -10.58
CA THR A 80 11.67 -1.69 -10.76
C THR A 80 11.22 -3.03 -11.34
N GLN A 81 10.16 -3.60 -10.77
CA GLN A 81 9.55 -4.81 -11.29
C GLN A 81 9.04 -4.64 -12.72
N PHE A 82 8.38 -3.53 -13.04
CA PHE A 82 7.88 -3.22 -14.39
C PHE A 82 9.03 -3.23 -15.41
N VAL A 83 10.16 -2.59 -15.10
CA VAL A 83 11.34 -2.55 -15.97
C VAL A 83 11.89 -3.96 -16.19
N PHE A 84 12.13 -4.74 -15.15
CA PHE A 84 12.71 -6.07 -15.26
C PHE A 84 11.77 -7.09 -15.91
N GLN A 85 10.48 -7.02 -15.66
CA GLN A 85 9.51 -7.96 -16.23
C GLN A 85 9.25 -7.73 -17.72
N ASN A 86 9.34 -6.51 -18.21
CA ASN A 86 9.09 -6.19 -19.61
C ASN A 86 10.28 -6.45 -20.54
N HIS A 87 11.44 -6.82 -20.00
CA HIS A 87 12.57 -7.23 -20.84
C HIS A 87 12.38 -8.65 -21.37
N ASN A 88 12.39 -8.79 -22.71
CA ASN A 88 12.19 -10.06 -23.41
C ASN A 88 13.42 -10.98 -23.40
N ARG A 89 14.56 -10.56 -22.83
CA ARG A 89 15.81 -11.32 -22.87
C ARG A 89 15.85 -12.39 -21.79
N ARG A 90 16.13 -13.63 -22.14
CA ARG A 90 16.25 -14.79 -21.24
C ARG A 90 17.19 -14.54 -20.06
N ARG A 91 18.25 -13.74 -20.20
CA ARG A 91 19.21 -13.44 -19.13
C ARG A 91 18.63 -12.71 -17.92
N TYR A 92 17.41 -12.12 -18.02
CA TYR A 92 16.77 -11.39 -16.93
C TYR A 92 15.77 -12.22 -16.12
N TYR A 93 15.74 -13.54 -16.29
CA TYR A 93 14.79 -14.39 -15.55
C TYR A 93 15.03 -14.40 -14.05
N ILE A 94 16.28 -14.51 -13.64
CA ILE A 94 16.63 -14.48 -12.21
C ILE A 94 16.20 -13.16 -11.61
N ALA A 95 16.47 -12.04 -12.29
CA ALA A 95 16.02 -10.72 -11.85
C ALA A 95 14.49 -10.63 -11.70
N ASN A 96 13.72 -11.27 -12.61
CA ASN A 96 12.27 -11.34 -12.49
C ASN A 96 11.80 -12.08 -11.22
N TYR A 97 12.43 -13.21 -10.89
CA TYR A 97 12.08 -13.95 -9.68
C TYR A 97 12.39 -13.15 -8.43
N ILE A 98 13.59 -12.55 -8.39
CA ILE A 98 14.04 -11.74 -7.26
C ILE A 98 13.12 -10.53 -7.08
N THR A 99 12.83 -9.78 -8.15
CA THR A 99 12.00 -8.57 -8.05
C THR A 99 10.55 -8.88 -7.65
N VAL A 100 9.95 -9.96 -8.17
CA VAL A 100 8.62 -10.40 -7.74
C VAL A 100 8.64 -10.87 -6.29
N GLY A 101 9.64 -11.66 -5.89
CA GLY A 101 9.79 -12.14 -4.51
C GLY A 101 9.94 -10.98 -3.52
N VAL A 102 10.87 -10.07 -3.79
CA VAL A 102 11.12 -8.88 -2.93
C VAL A 102 9.85 -8.02 -2.85
N ASN A 103 9.21 -7.74 -3.99
CA ASN A 103 7.99 -6.93 -4.01
C ASN A 103 6.85 -7.61 -3.24
N THR A 104 6.68 -8.93 -3.38
CA THR A 104 5.65 -9.68 -2.63
C THR A 104 5.89 -9.59 -1.12
N ILE A 105 7.13 -9.81 -0.66
CA ILE A 105 7.47 -9.71 0.76
C ILE A 105 7.25 -8.28 1.28
N ALA A 106 7.68 -7.27 0.53
CA ALA A 106 7.50 -5.87 0.90
C ALA A 106 6.01 -5.49 0.99
N VAL A 107 5.20 -5.90 0.00
CA VAL A 107 3.74 -5.64 0.00
C VAL A 107 3.06 -6.30 1.18
N VAL A 108 3.32 -7.59 1.42
CA VAL A 108 2.68 -8.33 2.52
C VAL A 108 3.10 -7.71 3.86
N GLY A 109 4.40 -7.46 4.05
CA GLY A 109 4.93 -6.85 5.27
C GLY A 109 4.34 -5.46 5.52
N ALA A 110 4.34 -4.59 4.50
CA ALA A 110 3.76 -3.25 4.60
C ALA A 110 2.24 -3.29 4.87
N SER A 111 1.51 -4.20 4.23
CA SER A 111 0.07 -4.33 4.42
C SER A 111 -0.28 -4.80 5.84
N VAL A 112 0.41 -5.81 6.36
CA VAL A 112 0.20 -6.31 7.72
C VAL A 112 0.54 -5.23 8.75
N TRP A 113 1.71 -4.58 8.59
CA TRP A 113 2.13 -3.49 9.47
C TRP A 113 1.13 -2.32 9.45
N ALA A 114 0.75 -1.85 8.26
CA ALA A 114 -0.14 -0.70 8.13
C ALA A 114 -1.54 -1.01 8.67
N LEU A 115 -2.16 -2.12 8.28
CA LEU A 115 -3.50 -2.48 8.72
C LEU A 115 -3.57 -2.69 10.24
N ASN A 116 -2.56 -3.33 10.84
CA ASN A 116 -2.52 -3.52 12.29
C ASN A 116 -2.48 -2.18 13.04
N ASN A 117 -1.63 -1.24 12.60
CA ASN A 117 -1.57 0.10 13.21
C ASN A 117 -2.87 0.88 12.97
N ILE A 118 -3.42 0.84 11.75
CA ILE A 118 -4.67 1.54 11.41
C ILE A 118 -5.83 1.04 12.28
N PHE A 119 -5.93 -0.27 12.54
CA PHE A 119 -6.95 -0.81 13.43
C PHE A 119 -6.76 -0.33 14.86
N THR A 120 -5.53 -0.33 15.37
CA THR A 120 -5.23 0.19 16.71
C THR A 120 -5.60 1.67 16.82
N TYR A 121 -5.20 2.49 15.86
CA TYR A 121 -5.51 3.92 15.86
C TYR A 121 -7.00 4.19 15.68
N ARG A 122 -7.71 3.37 14.91
CA ARG A 122 -9.16 3.46 14.80
C ARG A 122 -9.85 3.25 16.16
N GLU A 123 -9.43 2.26 16.92
CA GLU A 123 -10.00 2.02 18.26
C GLU A 123 -9.69 3.17 19.23
N MET A 124 -8.49 3.75 19.16
CA MET A 124 -8.16 4.95 19.93
C MET A 124 -8.97 6.17 19.49
N TYR A 125 -9.16 6.36 18.18
CA TYR A 125 -9.95 7.45 17.63
C TYR A 125 -11.41 7.41 18.07
N LEU A 126 -11.99 6.23 18.21
CA LEU A 126 -13.35 6.04 18.70
C LEU A 126 -13.51 6.40 20.19
N GLN A 127 -12.41 6.60 20.92
CA GLN A 127 -12.43 7.01 22.32
C GLN A 127 -12.36 8.54 22.50
N VAL A 128 -12.23 9.30 21.42
CA VAL A 128 -12.24 10.76 21.44
C VAL A 128 -13.59 11.27 21.90
N ASP A 129 -13.59 12.23 22.84
CA ASP A 129 -14.81 12.94 23.25
C ASP A 129 -15.22 13.96 22.18
N PHE A 130 -15.92 13.48 21.17
CA PHE A 130 -16.38 14.30 20.04
C PHE A 130 -17.38 15.38 20.44
N GLU A 131 -18.11 15.20 21.54
CA GLU A 131 -19.04 16.23 22.02
C GLU A 131 -18.28 17.45 22.55
N SER A 132 -17.27 17.22 23.38
CA SER A 132 -16.39 18.28 23.86
C SER A 132 -15.56 18.90 22.74
N LEU A 133 -15.09 18.08 21.76
CA LEU A 133 -14.37 18.53 20.59
C LEU A 133 -15.23 19.47 19.72
N ALA A 134 -16.50 19.12 19.48
CA ALA A 134 -17.44 19.94 18.71
C ALA A 134 -17.66 21.31 19.36
N LYS A 135 -17.95 21.33 20.67
CA LYS A 135 -18.13 22.58 21.43
C LYS A 135 -16.90 23.49 21.34
N ARG A 136 -15.71 22.91 21.42
CA ARG A 136 -14.46 23.65 21.31
C ARG A 136 -14.19 24.14 19.90
N ALA A 137 -14.49 23.32 18.89
CA ALA A 137 -14.37 23.68 17.48
C ALA A 137 -15.26 24.90 17.14
N GLU A 138 -16.47 24.93 17.68
CA GLU A 138 -17.39 26.06 17.52
C GLU A 138 -16.84 27.35 18.15
N LEU A 139 -16.27 27.26 19.36
CA LEU A 139 -15.66 28.41 20.05
C LEU A 139 -14.40 28.94 19.36
N MET A 140 -13.55 28.06 18.85
CA MET A 140 -12.25 28.39 18.24
C MET A 140 -12.28 28.48 16.70
N GLN A 141 -13.42 28.22 16.09
CA GLN A 141 -13.65 28.29 14.63
C GLN A 141 -12.69 27.38 13.82
N PHE A 142 -12.42 26.18 14.30
CA PHE A 142 -11.69 25.18 13.52
C PHE A 142 -12.61 24.05 13.00
N TYR A 143 -12.16 23.41 11.95
CA TYR A 143 -12.90 22.28 11.37
C TYR A 143 -12.57 20.98 12.10
N TRP A 144 -13.54 20.11 12.29
CA TRP A 144 -13.41 18.81 12.95
C TRP A 144 -14.29 17.76 12.28
N THR A 145 -14.02 16.46 12.54
CA THR A 145 -14.86 15.35 12.09
C THR A 145 -14.85 14.22 13.12
N ASP A 146 -15.91 13.43 13.11
CA ASP A 146 -16.06 12.14 13.78
C ASP A 146 -16.01 10.98 12.78
N SER A 147 -15.71 11.26 11.53
CA SER A 147 -15.73 10.29 10.43
C SER A 147 -14.59 9.27 10.55
N THR A 148 -14.91 7.98 10.45
CA THR A 148 -13.93 6.88 10.39
C THR A 148 -13.53 6.52 8.97
N PHE A 149 -13.91 7.34 7.97
CA PHE A 149 -13.74 7.06 6.54
C PHE A 149 -12.31 6.61 6.18
N TRP A 150 -11.28 7.33 6.64
CA TRP A 150 -9.89 7.02 6.33
C TRP A 150 -9.42 5.70 6.94
N PHE A 151 -9.93 5.34 8.12
CA PHE A 151 -9.64 4.04 8.71
C PHE A 151 -10.32 2.90 7.94
N ASP A 152 -11.56 3.08 7.52
CA ASP A 152 -12.36 2.03 6.87
C ASP A 152 -11.94 1.81 5.42
N ILE A 153 -11.63 2.87 4.64
CA ILE A 153 -11.18 2.76 3.26
C ILE A 153 -9.82 2.04 3.13
N SER A 154 -9.01 2.02 4.19
CA SER A 154 -7.73 1.32 4.22
C SER A 154 -7.85 -0.15 3.81
N LYS A 155 -8.91 -0.83 4.24
CA LYS A 155 -9.19 -2.24 3.91
C LYS A 155 -9.30 -2.44 2.40
N VAL A 156 -9.95 -1.49 1.72
CA VAL A 156 -10.11 -1.52 0.25
C VAL A 156 -8.77 -1.26 -0.43
N VAL A 157 -8.03 -0.24 0.01
CA VAL A 157 -6.73 0.14 -0.58
C VAL A 157 -5.72 -1.00 -0.48
N PHE A 158 -5.52 -1.54 0.73
CA PHE A 158 -4.60 -2.66 0.93
C PHE A 158 -5.14 -3.97 0.33
N GLY A 159 -6.47 -4.16 0.28
CA GLY A 159 -7.10 -5.28 -0.41
C GLY A 159 -6.78 -5.28 -1.91
N VAL A 160 -6.90 -4.13 -2.58
CA VAL A 160 -6.51 -3.97 -4.00
C VAL A 160 -5.02 -4.27 -4.20
N LEU A 161 -4.15 -3.79 -3.31
CA LEU A 161 -2.71 -4.04 -3.39
C LEU A 161 -2.39 -5.54 -3.24
N LEU A 162 -3.01 -6.23 -2.29
CA LEU A 162 -2.83 -7.67 -2.07
C LEU A 162 -3.35 -8.48 -3.26
N VAL A 163 -4.51 -8.14 -3.83
CA VAL A 163 -5.05 -8.80 -5.03
C VAL A 163 -4.10 -8.61 -6.22
N ALA A 164 -3.59 -7.40 -6.45
CA ALA A 164 -2.61 -7.14 -7.51
C ALA A 164 -1.33 -7.98 -7.31
N THR A 165 -0.90 -8.15 -6.05
CA THR A 165 0.27 -8.98 -5.71
C THR A 165 0.01 -10.46 -5.99
N VAL A 166 -1.16 -10.99 -5.66
CA VAL A 166 -1.54 -12.38 -6.00
C VAL A 166 -1.52 -12.58 -7.51
N LEU A 167 -2.12 -11.67 -8.27
CA LEU A 167 -2.11 -11.72 -9.74
C LEU A 167 -0.68 -11.69 -10.30
N ASN A 168 0.21 -10.94 -9.67
CA ASN A 168 1.62 -10.87 -10.04
C ASN A 168 2.34 -12.21 -9.83
N VAL A 169 2.12 -12.88 -8.71
CA VAL A 169 2.67 -14.22 -8.43
C VAL A 169 2.10 -15.25 -9.41
N VAL A 170 0.79 -15.23 -9.66
CA VAL A 170 0.15 -16.11 -10.64
C VAL A 170 0.74 -15.92 -12.05
N ASN A 171 0.93 -14.67 -12.46
CA ASN A 171 1.59 -14.35 -13.73
C ASN A 171 3.02 -14.89 -13.80
N LEU A 172 3.79 -14.81 -12.71
CA LEU A 172 5.15 -15.38 -12.64
C LEU A 172 5.11 -16.90 -12.83
N ILE A 173 4.21 -17.61 -12.16
CA ILE A 173 4.03 -19.06 -12.32
C ILE A 173 3.69 -19.40 -13.78
N PHE A 174 2.74 -18.66 -14.37
CA PHE A 174 2.35 -18.86 -15.76
C PHE A 174 3.52 -18.63 -16.72
N LYS A 175 4.36 -17.62 -16.48
CA LYS A 175 5.59 -17.36 -17.24
C LYS A 175 6.55 -18.55 -17.18
N VAL A 176 6.75 -19.14 -16.00
CA VAL A 176 7.62 -20.33 -15.81
C VAL A 176 7.10 -21.51 -16.63
N VAL A 177 5.79 -21.77 -16.57
CA VAL A 177 5.17 -22.87 -17.33
C VAL A 177 5.35 -22.70 -18.84
N VAL A 178 5.05 -21.52 -19.36
CA VAL A 178 5.20 -21.22 -20.81
C VAL A 178 6.64 -21.43 -21.28
N MET A 179 7.62 -21.00 -20.48
CA MET A 179 9.03 -21.13 -20.81
C MET A 179 9.55 -22.57 -20.74
N SER A 180 9.07 -23.34 -19.76
CA SER A 180 9.40 -24.77 -19.65
C SER A 180 8.89 -25.53 -20.88
N SER A 181 7.67 -25.21 -21.34
CA SER A 181 7.10 -25.80 -22.55
C SER A 181 7.90 -25.45 -23.81
N GLU A 182 8.34 -24.20 -23.97
CA GLU A 182 9.18 -23.78 -25.11
C GLU A 182 10.54 -24.49 -25.12
N LYS A 183 11.17 -24.68 -23.96
CA LYS A 183 12.44 -25.42 -23.85
C LYS A 183 12.30 -26.87 -24.31
N LYS A 184 11.21 -27.54 -23.95
CA LYS A 184 10.93 -28.93 -24.40
C LYS A 184 10.80 -28.99 -25.93
N LEU A 185 9.98 -28.11 -26.53
CA LEU A 185 9.80 -28.05 -27.97
C LEU A 185 11.12 -27.79 -28.74
N ILE A 186 12.00 -26.94 -28.20
CA ILE A 186 13.32 -26.68 -28.81
C ILE A 186 14.25 -27.89 -28.69
N ALA A 187 14.18 -28.64 -27.57
CA ALA A 187 14.96 -29.85 -27.42
C ALA A 187 14.52 -30.93 -28.41
N GLU A 188 13.22 -31.20 -28.48
CA GLU A 188 12.62 -32.16 -29.44
C GLU A 188 12.94 -31.82 -30.92
N SER A 189 12.95 -30.52 -31.26
CA SER A 189 13.28 -30.09 -32.62
C SER A 189 14.77 -30.21 -33.00
N LYS A 190 15.65 -30.50 -32.05
CA LYS A 190 17.08 -30.74 -32.28
C LYS A 190 17.46 -32.23 -32.39
N GLU A 191 16.54 -33.11 -31.99
CA GLU A 191 16.71 -34.55 -32.03
C GLU A 191 16.18 -35.17 -33.36
N VAL A 192 15.52 -34.35 -34.20
CA VAL A 192 15.06 -34.66 -35.55
C VAL A 192 16.01 -34.05 -36.57
#